data_c7911e8a097071993dfceb1f77e94d1b
#
_entry.id   c7911e8a097071993dfceb1f77e94d1b
#
_cell.length_a   1.000
_cell.length_b   1.000
_cell.length_c   1.000
_cell.angle_alpha   90.00
_cell.angle_beta   90.00
_cell.angle_gamma   90.00
#
_symmetry.space_group_name_H-M   'P 1'
#
loop_
_entity.id
_entity.type
_entity.pdbx_description
1 polymer ?
#
loop_
_entity_poly.entity_id
_entity_poly.type
_entity_poly.pdbx_seq_one_letter_code
_entity_poly.pdbx_strand_id
1 'polypeptide(L)'
;FGWGKNRAALKAKKAAYEAEVHSYEKSVLEAFKETRNAIVNFNKIKEVYELRANLERSAKSYMDLAQLQYINGVINYLDVLDAQRGYFDAQIGLSNAIRDELIAVVQLYKALGGGWEQNP
;
A
#
# COMPACT_ATOMS: atom_id res chain seq x y z
N PHE A 1 -4.65 28.43 -54.83
CA PHE A 1 -5.45 28.84 -53.66
C PHE A 1 -5.93 27.63 -52.82
N GLY A 2 -6.39 26.54 -53.42
CA GLY A 2 -6.79 25.33 -52.73
C GLY A 2 -5.62 24.60 -52.05
N TRP A 3 -4.44 24.76 -52.55
CA TRP A 3 -3.23 24.15 -52.03
C TRP A 3 -2.82 24.67 -50.64
N GLY A 4 -2.95 25.98 -50.41
CA GLY A 4 -2.61 26.57 -49.13
C GLY A 4 -3.56 26.15 -48.02
N LYS A 5 -4.87 26.06 -48.32
CA LYS A 5 -5.90 25.55 -47.40
C LYS A 5 -5.71 24.08 -47.09
N ASN A 6 -5.46 23.24 -48.11
CA ASN A 6 -5.27 21.81 -47.94
C ASN A 6 -3.97 21.52 -47.17
N ARG A 7 -2.94 22.27 -47.44
CA ARG A 7 -1.67 22.14 -46.74
C ARG A 7 -1.77 22.54 -45.27
N ALA A 8 -2.47 23.62 -44.97
CA ALA A 8 -2.73 24.06 -43.60
C ALA A 8 -3.62 23.07 -42.85
N ALA A 9 -4.67 22.53 -43.51
CA ALA A 9 -5.55 21.52 -42.92
C ALA A 9 -4.79 20.22 -42.63
N LEU A 10 -3.91 19.77 -43.53
CA LEU A 10 -3.08 18.59 -43.33
C LEU A 10 -2.10 18.78 -42.15
N LYS A 11 -1.47 19.95 -42.12
CA LYS A 11 -0.54 20.30 -41.03
C LYS A 11 -1.26 20.35 -39.69
N ALA A 12 -2.49 20.90 -39.64
CA ALA A 12 -3.30 20.93 -38.43
C ALA A 12 -3.70 19.52 -37.96
N LYS A 13 -4.10 18.65 -38.87
CA LYS A 13 -4.43 17.24 -38.57
C LYS A 13 -3.21 16.49 -38.08
N LYS A 14 -2.06 16.69 -38.66
CA LYS A 14 -0.81 16.06 -38.25
C LYS A 14 -0.41 16.52 -36.84
N ALA A 15 -0.52 17.83 -36.57
CA ALA A 15 -0.25 18.37 -35.24
C ALA A 15 -1.21 17.81 -34.18
N ALA A 16 -2.50 17.70 -34.51
CA ALA A 16 -3.50 17.10 -33.63
C ALA A 16 -3.21 15.64 -33.37
N TYR A 17 -2.80 14.88 -34.39
CA TYR A 17 -2.40 13.47 -34.23
C TYR A 17 -1.17 13.33 -33.33
N GLU A 18 -0.15 14.15 -33.54
CA GLU A 18 1.05 14.16 -32.67
C GLU A 18 0.70 14.51 -31.24
N ALA A 19 -0.21 15.45 -31.01
CA ALA A 19 -0.67 15.81 -29.67
C ALA A 19 -1.41 14.64 -28.99
N GLU A 20 -2.23 13.90 -29.73
CA GLU A 20 -2.90 12.70 -29.23
C GLU A 20 -1.89 11.59 -28.84
N VAL A 21 -0.87 11.37 -29.68
CA VAL A 21 0.19 10.41 -29.43
C VAL A 21 0.96 10.76 -28.16
N HIS A 22 1.34 12.03 -28.01
CA HIS A 22 2.03 12.51 -26.80
C HIS A 22 1.16 12.39 -25.55
N SER A 23 -0.13 12.70 -25.66
CA SER A 23 -1.08 12.54 -24.56
C SER A 23 -1.20 11.06 -24.14
N TYR A 24 -1.28 10.16 -25.12
CA TYR A 24 -1.32 8.72 -24.89
C TYR A 24 -0.04 8.22 -24.22
N GLU A 25 1.13 8.62 -24.71
CA GLU A 25 2.42 8.26 -24.13
C GLU A 25 2.52 8.73 -22.66
N LYS A 26 2.09 9.95 -22.39
CA LYS A 26 2.04 10.51 -21.05
C LYS A 26 1.13 9.68 -20.13
N SER A 27 -0.05 9.31 -20.61
CA SER A 27 -1.01 8.50 -19.86
C SER A 27 -0.43 7.12 -19.54
N VAL A 28 0.27 6.49 -20.48
CA VAL A 28 0.94 5.20 -20.28
C VAL A 28 2.03 5.32 -19.23
N LEU A 29 2.86 6.35 -19.31
CA LEU A 29 3.92 6.60 -18.32
C LEU A 29 3.36 6.84 -16.92
N GLU A 30 2.28 7.59 -16.81
CA GLU A 30 1.60 7.82 -15.52
C GLU A 30 1.04 6.51 -14.95
N ALA A 31 0.43 5.66 -15.80
CA ALA A 31 -0.07 4.36 -15.38
C ALA A 31 1.05 3.44 -14.88
N PHE A 32 2.18 3.40 -15.56
CA PHE A 32 3.36 2.66 -15.11
C PHE A 32 3.89 3.16 -13.78
N LYS A 33 3.96 4.47 -13.61
CA LYS A 33 4.41 5.11 -12.38
C LYS A 33 3.48 4.78 -11.21
N GLU A 34 2.17 4.87 -11.42
CA GLU A 34 1.17 4.53 -10.40
C GLU A 34 1.25 3.07 -10.01
N THR A 35 1.39 2.17 -10.97
CA THR A 35 1.54 0.73 -10.74
C THR A 35 2.82 0.45 -9.95
N ARG A 36 3.93 1.04 -10.35
CA ARG A 36 5.22 0.90 -9.65
C ARG A 36 5.12 1.39 -8.21
N ASN A 37 4.52 2.57 -8.01
CA ASN A 37 4.34 3.14 -6.68
C ASN A 37 3.45 2.26 -5.80
N ALA A 38 2.38 1.71 -6.37
CA ALA A 38 1.48 0.81 -5.66
C ALA A 38 2.18 -0.50 -5.24
N ILE A 39 3.03 -1.06 -6.10
CA ILE A 39 3.82 -2.26 -5.79
C ILE A 39 4.84 -1.97 -4.67
N VAL A 40 5.56 -0.86 -4.76
CA VAL A 40 6.52 -0.45 -3.72
C VAL A 40 5.81 -0.23 -2.39
N ASN A 41 4.67 0.44 -2.40
CA ASN A 41 3.86 0.67 -1.21
C ASN A 41 3.36 -0.66 -0.61
N PHE A 42 2.85 -1.56 -1.43
CA PHE A 42 2.40 -2.88 -1.00
C PHE A 42 3.52 -3.67 -0.31
N ASN A 43 4.71 -3.68 -0.90
CA ASN A 43 5.86 -4.39 -0.35
C ASN A 43 6.29 -3.82 1.01
N LYS A 44 6.29 -2.48 1.16
CA LYS A 44 6.58 -1.82 2.43
C LYS A 44 5.56 -2.16 3.51
N ILE A 45 4.30 -2.12 3.16
CA ILE A 45 3.20 -2.43 4.08
C ILE A 45 3.24 -3.89 4.50
N LYS A 46 3.58 -4.79 3.58
CA LYS A 46 3.78 -6.21 3.89
C LYS A 46 4.94 -6.43 4.86
N GLU A 47 6.04 -5.72 4.71
CA GLU A 47 7.16 -5.77 5.66
C GLU A 47 6.74 -5.30 7.05
N VAL A 48 5.98 -4.21 7.13
CA VAL A 48 5.43 -3.70 8.39
C VAL A 48 4.49 -4.72 9.02
N TYR A 49 3.64 -5.37 8.23
CA TYR A 49 2.78 -6.44 8.72
C TYR A 49 3.59 -7.58 9.35
N GLU A 50 4.62 -8.07 8.68
CA GLU A 50 5.48 -9.14 9.19
C GLU A 50 6.18 -8.74 10.49
N LEU A 51 6.67 -7.50 10.56
CA LEU A 51 7.28 -6.95 11.76
C LEU A 51 6.28 -6.88 12.92
N ARG A 52 5.07 -6.40 12.67
CA ARG A 52 4.01 -6.30 13.67
C ARG A 52 3.52 -7.68 14.13
N ALA A 53 3.44 -8.65 13.23
CA ALA A 53 3.10 -10.03 13.58
C ALA A 53 4.16 -10.66 14.49
N ASN A 54 5.44 -10.43 14.19
CA ASN A 54 6.54 -10.90 15.03
C ASN A 54 6.52 -10.23 16.40
N LEU A 55 6.26 -8.92 16.45
CA LEU A 55 6.18 -8.16 17.69
C LEU A 55 5.03 -8.67 18.57
N GLU A 56 3.87 -8.94 17.98
CA GLU A 56 2.72 -9.51 18.70
C GLU A 56 3.07 -10.86 19.32
N ARG A 57 3.70 -11.77 18.57
CA ARG A 57 4.13 -13.07 19.09
C ARG A 57 5.13 -12.93 20.23
N SER A 58 6.09 -12.03 20.10
CA SER A 58 7.08 -11.77 21.14
C SER A 58 6.44 -11.20 22.40
N ALA A 59 5.51 -10.26 22.25
CA ALA A 59 4.78 -9.66 23.36
C ALA A 59 3.92 -10.70 24.09
N LYS A 60 3.29 -11.62 23.36
CA LYS A 60 2.54 -12.73 23.94
C LYS A 60 3.43 -13.64 24.76
N SER A 61 4.57 -14.04 24.20
CA SER A 61 5.55 -14.88 24.92
C SER A 61 6.06 -14.20 26.19
N TYR A 62 6.33 -12.90 26.11
CA TYR A 62 6.76 -12.11 27.27
C TYR A 62 5.67 -12.07 28.34
N MET A 63 4.42 -11.86 27.95
CA MET A 63 3.28 -11.86 28.87
C MET A 63 3.09 -13.20 29.54
N ASP A 64 3.16 -14.30 28.78
CA ASP A 64 3.05 -15.66 29.31
C ASP A 64 4.17 -15.94 30.31
N LEU A 65 5.41 -15.54 30.02
CA LEU A 65 6.53 -15.67 30.92
C LEU A 65 6.34 -14.84 32.19
N ALA A 66 5.87 -13.61 32.09
CA ALA A 66 5.59 -12.74 33.22
C ALA A 66 4.54 -13.36 34.15
N GLN A 67 3.48 -13.94 33.61
CA GLN A 67 2.46 -14.64 34.40
C GLN A 67 3.06 -15.83 35.14
N LEU A 68 3.91 -16.61 34.46
CA LEU A 68 4.58 -17.75 35.08
C LEU A 68 5.52 -17.31 36.23
N GLN A 69 6.28 -16.26 36.01
CA GLN A 69 7.18 -15.67 37.02
C GLN A 69 6.40 -15.15 38.24
N TYR A 70 5.25 -14.53 37.99
CA TYR A 70 4.38 -14.07 39.07
C TYR A 70 3.85 -15.24 39.91
N ILE A 71 3.36 -16.29 39.27
CA ILE A 71 2.86 -17.47 39.96
C ILE A 71 3.97 -18.11 40.84
N ASN A 72 5.22 -18.06 40.37
CA ASN A 72 6.37 -18.57 41.08
C ASN A 72 6.98 -17.57 42.10
N GLY A 73 6.37 -16.38 42.25
CA GLY A 73 6.79 -15.38 43.23
C GLY A 73 8.06 -14.62 42.86
N VAL A 74 8.47 -14.65 41.59
CA VAL A 74 9.71 -14.01 41.12
C VAL A 74 9.52 -12.51 40.84
N ILE A 75 8.34 -12.14 40.35
CA ILE A 75 7.99 -10.72 39.99
C ILE A 75 6.69 -10.31 40.66
N ASN A 76 6.46 -9.00 40.74
CA ASN A 76 5.23 -8.47 41.29
C ASN A 76 4.12 -8.38 40.20
N TYR A 77 2.88 -8.11 40.63
CA TYR A 77 1.74 -8.08 39.73
C TYR A 77 1.79 -6.89 38.76
N LEU A 78 2.44 -5.77 39.13
CA LEU A 78 2.62 -4.63 38.23
C LEU A 78 3.38 -5.01 36.96
N ASP A 79 4.38 -5.88 37.10
CA ASP A 79 5.15 -6.38 35.95
C ASP A 79 4.26 -7.21 35.00
N VAL A 80 3.33 -7.99 35.54
CA VAL A 80 2.34 -8.73 34.75
C VAL A 80 1.42 -7.77 34.00
N LEU A 81 0.93 -6.72 34.68
CA LEU A 81 0.06 -5.71 34.06
C LEU A 81 0.78 -4.96 32.93
N ASP A 82 2.06 -4.63 33.11
CA ASP A 82 2.85 -4.00 32.05
C ASP A 82 3.03 -4.93 30.85
N ALA A 83 3.28 -6.20 31.10
CA ALA A 83 3.37 -7.20 30.03
C ALA A 83 2.04 -7.37 29.28
N GLN A 84 0.92 -7.38 29.99
CA GLN A 84 -0.42 -7.44 29.40
C GLN A 84 -0.71 -6.20 28.54
N ARG A 85 -0.33 -5.02 29.01
CA ARG A 85 -0.47 -3.77 28.24
C ARG A 85 0.37 -3.83 26.96
N GLY A 86 1.62 -4.29 27.07
CA GLY A 86 2.49 -4.45 25.90
C GLY A 86 1.91 -5.39 24.87
N TYR A 87 1.33 -6.49 25.30
CA TYR A 87 0.64 -7.43 24.39
C TYR A 87 -0.58 -6.80 23.73
N PHE A 88 -1.41 -6.10 24.50
CA PHE A 88 -2.58 -5.40 23.98
C PHE A 88 -2.19 -4.36 22.91
N ASP A 89 -1.16 -3.55 23.18
CA ASP A 89 -0.65 -2.58 22.22
C ASP A 89 -0.11 -3.25 20.95
N ALA A 90 0.57 -4.38 21.09
CA ALA A 90 1.06 -5.15 19.96
C ALA A 90 -0.07 -5.74 19.10
N GLN A 91 -1.16 -6.18 19.73
CA GLN A 91 -2.37 -6.64 19.02
C GLN A 91 -3.03 -5.51 18.23
N ILE A 92 -3.14 -4.32 18.81
CA ILE A 92 -3.67 -3.14 18.13
C ILE A 92 -2.78 -2.80 16.93
N GLY A 93 -1.45 -2.79 17.12
CA GLY A 93 -0.51 -2.53 16.03
C GLY A 93 -0.64 -3.53 14.90
N LEU A 94 -0.81 -4.81 15.20
CA LEU A 94 -1.03 -5.85 14.19
C LEU A 94 -2.36 -5.65 13.46
N SER A 95 -3.43 -5.35 14.16
CA SER A 95 -4.75 -5.08 13.57
C SER A 95 -4.68 -3.92 12.59
N ASN A 96 -3.98 -2.85 12.95
CA ASN A 96 -3.77 -1.70 12.07
C ASN A 96 -2.96 -2.09 10.83
N ALA A 97 -1.93 -2.92 10.99
CA ALA A 97 -1.12 -3.40 9.88
C ALA A 97 -1.92 -4.31 8.92
N ILE A 98 -2.82 -5.14 9.43
CA ILE A 98 -3.73 -5.96 8.62
C ILE A 98 -4.65 -5.05 7.79
N ARG A 99 -5.24 -4.03 8.41
CA ARG A 99 -6.07 -3.05 7.70
C ARG A 99 -5.28 -2.36 6.59
N ASP A 100 -4.07 -1.90 6.89
CA ASP A 100 -3.24 -1.19 5.93
C ASP A 100 -2.84 -2.10 4.75
N GLU A 101 -2.59 -3.37 5.01
CA GLU A 101 -2.31 -4.36 3.97
C GLU A 101 -3.52 -4.57 3.05
N LEU A 102 -4.72 -4.69 3.61
CA LEU A 102 -5.95 -4.83 2.83
C LEU A 102 -6.20 -3.59 1.95
N ILE A 103 -5.96 -2.39 2.49
CA ILE A 103 -6.07 -1.14 1.72
C ILE A 103 -5.04 -1.13 0.59
N ALA A 104 -3.80 -1.56 0.86
CA ALA A 104 -2.74 -1.61 -0.15
C ALA A 104 -3.05 -2.61 -1.27
N VAL A 105 -3.66 -3.75 -0.96
CA VAL A 105 -4.15 -4.72 -1.97
C VAL A 105 -5.19 -4.08 -2.88
N VAL A 106 -6.14 -3.34 -2.32
CA VAL A 106 -7.17 -2.63 -3.10
C VAL A 106 -6.52 -1.57 -4.00
N GLN A 107 -5.58 -0.81 -3.47
CA GLN A 107 -4.85 0.21 -4.25
C GLN A 107 -4.04 -0.43 -5.38
N LEU A 108 -3.38 -1.55 -5.11
CA LEU A 108 -2.64 -2.30 -6.12
C LEU A 108 -3.56 -2.82 -7.23
N TYR A 109 -4.71 -3.38 -6.86
CA TYR A 109 -5.72 -3.84 -7.80
C TYR A 109 -6.20 -2.70 -8.71
N LYS A 110 -6.50 -1.53 -8.15
CA LYS A 110 -6.91 -0.35 -8.91
C LYS A 110 -5.81 0.11 -9.87
N ALA A 111 -4.56 0.11 -9.43
CA ALA A 111 -3.42 0.53 -10.26
C ALA A 111 -3.17 -0.46 -11.41
N LEU A 112 -3.39 -1.76 -11.21
CA LEU A 112 -3.16 -2.80 -12.22
C LEU A 112 -4.26 -2.90 -13.27
N GLY A 113 -5.40 -2.28 -13.09
CA GLY A 113 -6.40 -2.33 -14.13
C GLY A 113 -7.86 -2.19 -13.70
N GLY A 114 -8.12 -1.99 -12.42
CA GLY A 114 -9.48 -1.77 -11.94
C GLY A 114 -10.14 -0.51 -12.51
N GLY A 115 -9.34 0.43 -13.04
CA GLY A 115 -9.83 1.64 -13.70
C GLY A 115 -10.14 1.49 -15.19
N TRP A 116 -9.78 0.36 -15.79
CA TRP A 116 -9.96 0.11 -17.23
C TRP A 116 -11.37 -0.34 -17.57
N GLU A 117 -12.08 -0.92 -16.64
CA GLU A 117 -13.43 -1.44 -16.82
C GLU A 117 -14.53 -0.36 -16.71
N GLN A 118 -14.17 0.85 -16.36
CA GLN A 118 -15.15 1.93 -16.12
C GLN A 118 -15.50 2.78 -17.33
N ASN A 119 -14.94 2.50 -18.50
CA ASN A 119 -15.32 3.15 -19.72
C ASN A 119 -16.01 2.16 -20.65
N PRO A 120 -17.33 2.26 -20.78
CA PRO A 120 -18.02 1.54 -21.84
C PRO A 120 -17.66 2.10 -23.23
#